data_d50cc0dd71b404bf5047b9f1880fbdf3
#
_entry.id   d50cc0dd71b404bf5047b9f1880fbdf3
#
_cell.length_a   1.000
_cell.length_b   1.000
_cell.length_c   1.000
_cell.angle_alpha   90.00
_cell.angle_beta   90.00
_cell.angle_gamma   90.00
#
_symmetry.space_group_name_H-M   'P 1'
#
loop_
_entity.id
_entity.type
_entity.pdbx_description
1 polymer ?
#
loop_
_entity_poly.entity_id
_entity_poly.type
_entity_poly.pdbx_seq_one_letter_code
_entity_poly.pdbx_strand_id
1 'polypeptide(L)'
;LSLSLPPPFRDTHRTRPSIASARHLQVYISSLALLKMLKHGRAGVPMEVMGLMLGDFVDDYTVKCVDVFAMPQSGTGVSVEAVDPVFQTKMLDMLKQTGRQEMVVGWYHSHPGFGCWLSGVDINTQQSFEALNPRAVAVVLDPIQSVKGKVVIDAFRLISPQTMMLGQEPRQTTSNLGHLHKPSIQALIHGLNRHYYSIAINYRKNELEEKMLLNLHKKKWGDGLLLDDFSGLGTSNEESLEGLADLALKYDKAVREEEEVAVDKREVASVGKQNAKKHIESSVQELMSRNIKQCLGTMLD
;
A
#
# COMPACT_ATOMS: atom_id res chain seq x y z
N LEU A 1 -31.66 28.52 48.78
CA LEU A 1 -31.03 27.37 48.12
C LEU A 1 -30.35 27.87 46.84
N SER A 2 -29.09 28.32 47.00
CA SER A 2 -28.22 28.71 45.90
C SER A 2 -27.48 27.48 45.33
N LEU A 3 -27.79 27.15 44.11
CA LEU A 3 -27.05 26.13 43.33
C LEU A 3 -25.83 26.80 42.72
N SER A 4 -24.68 26.49 43.27
CA SER A 4 -23.37 26.87 42.71
C SER A 4 -23.03 25.96 41.54
N LEU A 5 -22.81 26.53 40.36
CA LEU A 5 -22.27 25.87 39.19
C LEU A 5 -20.80 25.48 39.42
N PRO A 6 -20.36 24.31 38.95
CA PRO A 6 -18.95 23.92 39.02
C PRO A 6 -18.11 24.81 38.09
N PRO A 7 -16.82 25.04 38.45
CA PRO A 7 -15.91 25.86 37.64
C PRO A 7 -15.59 25.19 36.31
N PRO A 8 -15.25 25.96 35.25
CA PRO A 8 -14.91 25.43 33.95
C PRO A 8 -13.62 24.64 34.03
N PHE A 9 -13.62 23.51 33.32
CA PHE A 9 -12.45 22.64 33.12
C PHE A 9 -11.28 23.47 32.59
N ARG A 10 -10.26 23.63 33.40
CA ARG A 10 -8.95 24.15 32.94
C ARG A 10 -8.31 23.08 32.08
N ASP A 11 -8.17 23.37 30.80
CA ASP A 11 -7.28 22.68 29.88
C ASP A 11 -5.84 22.84 30.39
N THR A 12 -5.39 21.84 31.12
CA THR A 12 -3.98 21.73 31.51
C THR A 12 -3.26 20.79 30.56
N HIS A 13 -2.19 21.34 29.99
CA HIS A 13 -1.14 20.64 29.26
C HIS A 13 -1.36 20.35 27.78
N ARG A 14 -1.54 21.40 27.00
CA ARG A 14 -0.84 21.47 25.73
C ARG A 14 0.64 21.72 26.04
N THR A 15 1.38 20.66 26.30
CA THR A 15 2.85 20.70 26.24
C THR A 15 3.21 21.03 24.79
N ARG A 16 3.63 22.28 24.58
CA ARG A 16 4.34 22.66 23.35
C ARG A 16 5.52 21.71 23.25
N PRO A 17 5.71 20.99 22.13
CA PRO A 17 6.93 20.23 21.94
C PRO A 17 8.10 21.21 22.01
N SER A 18 9.05 20.88 22.85
CA SER A 18 10.27 21.65 23.04
C SER A 18 10.97 21.89 21.72
N ILE A 19 11.37 23.14 21.54
CA ILE A 19 12.14 23.70 20.46
C ILE A 19 13.40 22.85 20.22
N ALA A 20 13.70 22.63 18.90
CA ALA A 20 14.94 22.08 18.36
C ALA A 20 15.08 20.55 18.28
N SER A 21 14.05 19.86 17.77
CA SER A 21 14.34 18.69 16.95
C SER A 21 14.51 19.19 15.52
N ALA A 22 15.68 19.06 14.96
CA ALA A 22 15.93 19.34 13.55
C ALA A 22 14.90 18.58 12.72
N ARG A 23 14.04 19.30 12.01
CA ARG A 23 12.93 18.73 11.25
C ARG A 23 13.51 18.04 10.02
N HIS A 24 13.59 16.72 10.05
CA HIS A 24 13.99 15.93 8.90
C HIS A 24 12.78 15.62 8.01
N LEU A 25 13.01 15.60 6.71
CA LEU A 25 12.05 15.08 5.75
C LEU A 25 11.70 13.63 6.11
N GLN A 26 10.41 13.35 6.26
CA GLN A 26 9.92 12.04 6.65
C GLN A 26 8.56 11.73 6.04
N VAL A 27 8.36 10.48 5.71
CA VAL A 27 7.08 9.95 5.21
C VAL A 27 6.52 8.99 6.25
N TYR A 28 5.32 9.26 6.72
CA TYR A 28 4.58 8.35 7.59
C TYR A 28 3.66 7.48 6.75
N ILE A 29 3.92 6.18 6.73
CA ILE A 29 3.08 5.20 6.02
C ILE A 29 2.24 4.45 7.04
N SER A 30 0.91 4.41 6.82
CA SER A 30 0.02 3.60 7.64
C SER A 30 0.25 2.11 7.40
N SER A 31 -0.06 1.29 8.39
CA SER A 31 0.03 -0.18 8.26
C SER A 31 -0.88 -0.70 7.13
N LEU A 32 -2.04 -0.09 6.93
CA LEU A 32 -2.96 -0.43 5.85
C LEU A 32 -2.34 -0.14 4.47
N ALA A 33 -1.78 1.05 4.29
CA ALA A 33 -1.12 1.44 3.05
C ALA A 33 0.05 0.49 2.73
N LEU A 34 0.89 0.19 3.71
CA LEU A 34 2.01 -0.73 3.57
C LEU A 34 1.56 -2.13 3.15
N LEU A 35 0.54 -2.68 3.81
CA LEU A 35 0.00 -4.01 3.49
C LEU A 35 -0.59 -4.06 2.08
N LYS A 36 -1.33 -3.01 1.67
CA LYS A 36 -1.87 -2.91 0.31
C LYS A 36 -0.77 -2.82 -0.74
N MET A 37 0.27 -2.00 -0.52
CA MET A 37 1.43 -1.91 -1.42
C MET A 37 2.12 -3.26 -1.58
N LEU A 38 2.41 -3.96 -0.47
CA LEU A 38 3.08 -5.26 -0.49
C LEU A 38 2.23 -6.34 -1.17
N LYS A 39 0.93 -6.38 -0.87
CA LYS A 39 0.01 -7.32 -1.51
C LYS A 39 -0.06 -7.08 -3.02
N HIS A 40 -0.17 -5.83 -3.44
CA HIS A 40 -0.21 -5.45 -4.85
C HIS A 40 1.11 -5.78 -5.55
N GLY A 41 2.26 -5.38 -4.97
CA GLY A 41 3.57 -5.68 -5.51
C GLY A 41 3.82 -7.19 -5.66
N ARG A 42 3.40 -7.98 -4.67
CA ARG A 42 3.56 -9.44 -4.73
C ARG A 42 2.65 -10.09 -5.78
N ALA A 43 1.43 -9.58 -5.94
CA ALA A 43 0.51 -10.07 -6.98
C ALA A 43 1.00 -9.73 -8.40
N GLY A 44 1.77 -8.66 -8.57
CA GLY A 44 2.32 -8.24 -9.84
C GLY A 44 3.55 -8.99 -10.31
N VAL A 45 4.25 -9.72 -9.42
CA VAL A 45 5.48 -10.45 -9.78
C VAL A 45 5.23 -11.38 -10.98
N PRO A 46 6.07 -11.37 -12.01
CA PRO A 46 7.39 -10.71 -12.13
C PRO A 46 7.38 -9.26 -12.62
N MET A 47 6.23 -8.70 -12.92
CA MET A 47 6.11 -7.35 -13.47
C MET A 47 6.12 -6.28 -12.38
N GLU A 48 6.55 -5.09 -12.76
CA GLU A 48 6.41 -3.91 -11.92
C GLU A 48 4.94 -3.45 -11.91
N VAL A 49 4.45 -3.08 -10.75
CA VAL A 49 3.11 -2.52 -10.59
C VAL A 49 3.19 -1.18 -9.90
N MET A 50 2.24 -0.31 -10.17
CA MET A 50 2.17 1.01 -9.56
C MET A 50 0.81 1.32 -8.95
N GLY A 51 0.79 2.35 -8.12
CA GLY A 51 -0.43 2.91 -7.57
C GLY A 51 -0.20 4.29 -6.98
N LEU A 52 -1.27 4.94 -6.55
CA LEU A 52 -1.23 6.26 -5.97
C LEU A 52 -1.36 6.19 -4.45
N MET A 53 -0.66 7.09 -3.78
CA MET A 53 -0.70 7.25 -2.33
C MET A 53 -1.67 8.36 -1.95
N LEU A 54 -2.53 8.08 -0.99
CA LEU A 54 -3.53 8.99 -0.46
C LEU A 54 -3.15 9.44 0.96
N GLY A 55 -3.29 10.70 1.23
CA GLY A 55 -2.98 11.23 2.55
C GLY A 55 -2.96 12.75 2.61
N ASP A 56 -2.11 13.29 3.45
CA ASP A 56 -2.00 14.70 3.74
C ASP A 56 -0.55 15.18 3.78
N PHE A 57 -0.32 16.42 3.38
CA PHE A 57 0.91 17.14 3.63
C PHE A 57 0.79 17.89 4.96
N VAL A 58 1.30 17.30 6.03
CA VAL A 58 1.16 17.84 7.39
C VAL A 58 1.93 19.15 7.54
N ASP A 59 3.17 19.18 7.07
CA ASP A 59 4.04 20.34 7.01
C ASP A 59 5.05 20.18 5.85
N ASP A 60 6.00 21.12 5.71
CA ASP A 60 6.98 21.10 4.63
C ASP A 60 7.94 19.90 4.72
N TYR A 61 8.04 19.25 5.86
CA TYR A 61 8.96 18.16 6.14
C TYR A 61 8.26 16.81 6.31
N THR A 62 6.93 16.80 6.46
CA THR A 62 6.18 15.60 6.85
C THR A 62 5.06 15.32 5.87
N VAL A 63 5.14 14.16 5.23
CA VAL A 63 4.08 13.60 4.38
C VAL A 63 3.46 12.40 5.09
N LYS A 64 2.15 12.36 5.17
CA LYS A 64 1.39 11.28 5.79
C LYS A 64 0.63 10.51 4.71
N CYS A 65 1.00 9.26 4.49
CA CYS A 65 0.27 8.33 3.63
C CYS A 65 -0.68 7.48 4.48
N VAL A 66 -1.97 7.68 4.31
CA VAL A 66 -3.03 7.00 5.07
C VAL A 66 -3.46 5.72 4.36
N ASP A 67 -3.61 5.78 3.03
CA ASP A 67 -4.08 4.68 2.20
C ASP A 67 -3.44 4.73 0.82
N VAL A 68 -3.64 3.70 0.04
CA VAL A 68 -3.20 3.62 -1.35
C VAL A 68 -4.25 2.95 -2.22
N PHE A 69 -4.24 3.24 -3.50
CA PHE A 69 -4.98 2.46 -4.49
C PHE A 69 -4.08 2.06 -5.65
N ALA A 70 -4.28 0.83 -6.12
CA ALA A 70 -3.58 0.27 -7.25
C ALA A 70 -4.06 0.90 -8.54
N MET A 71 -3.14 1.18 -9.47
CA MET A 71 -3.49 1.57 -10.84
C MET A 71 -3.65 0.32 -11.70
N PRO A 72 -4.56 0.33 -12.69
CA PRO A 72 -4.63 -0.74 -13.67
C PRO A 72 -3.31 -0.82 -14.43
N GLN A 73 -2.82 -2.03 -14.65
CA GLN A 73 -1.65 -2.24 -15.46
C GLN A 73 -2.05 -2.18 -16.93
N SER A 74 -1.62 -1.15 -17.64
CA SER A 74 -1.80 -1.01 -19.06
C SER A 74 -0.54 -1.48 -19.80
N GLY A 75 -0.67 -2.57 -20.55
CA GLY A 75 0.39 -3.07 -21.42
C GLY A 75 1.30 -4.14 -20.82
N THR A 76 2.20 -4.63 -21.67
CA THR A 76 3.21 -5.66 -21.37
C THR A 76 4.55 -5.09 -20.89
N GLY A 77 4.64 -3.78 -20.73
CA GLY A 77 5.86 -3.06 -20.37
C GLY A 77 6.00 -2.86 -18.88
N VAL A 78 7.25 -2.85 -18.46
CA VAL A 78 7.74 -2.58 -17.09
C VAL A 78 7.70 -1.08 -16.78
N SER A 79 7.30 -0.24 -17.74
CA SER A 79 7.30 1.20 -17.59
C SER A 79 5.99 1.72 -16.99
N VAL A 80 6.15 2.51 -15.96
CA VAL A 80 5.09 3.24 -15.27
C VAL A 80 4.65 4.48 -16.07
N GLU A 81 4.48 4.34 -17.38
CA GLU A 81 4.19 5.50 -18.24
C GLU A 81 2.78 6.07 -18.13
N ALA A 82 1.87 5.37 -17.50
CA ALA A 82 0.48 5.78 -17.59
C ALA A 82 -0.27 5.71 -16.26
N VAL A 83 -0.25 6.82 -15.52
CA VAL A 83 -1.38 7.13 -14.66
C VAL A 83 -2.57 7.43 -15.57
N ASP A 84 -3.53 6.52 -15.71
CA ASP A 84 -4.76 6.79 -16.44
C ASP A 84 -5.54 7.92 -15.73
N PRO A 85 -5.62 9.12 -16.30
CA PRO A 85 -6.27 10.25 -15.63
C PRO A 85 -7.78 10.04 -15.45
N VAL A 86 -8.40 9.23 -16.29
CA VAL A 86 -9.83 8.90 -16.16
C VAL A 86 -10.06 7.99 -14.96
N PHE A 87 -9.20 6.98 -14.79
CA PHE A 87 -9.24 6.10 -13.62
C PHE A 87 -8.95 6.87 -12.32
N GLN A 88 -7.93 7.70 -12.32
CA GLN A 88 -7.58 8.53 -11.17
C GLN A 88 -8.75 9.42 -10.75
N THR A 89 -9.39 10.11 -11.69
CA THR A 89 -10.53 10.99 -11.40
C THR A 89 -11.69 10.20 -10.82
N LYS A 90 -12.03 9.05 -11.40
CA LYS A 90 -13.12 8.20 -10.89
C LYS A 90 -12.83 7.67 -9.47
N MET A 91 -11.60 7.25 -9.19
CA MET A 91 -11.22 6.79 -7.87
C MET A 91 -11.30 7.91 -6.83
N LEU A 92 -10.82 9.11 -7.16
CA LEU A 92 -10.91 10.27 -6.28
C LEU A 92 -12.37 10.68 -6.02
N ASP A 93 -13.23 10.61 -7.03
CA ASP A 93 -14.65 10.92 -6.88
C ASP A 93 -15.35 9.87 -6.00
N MET A 94 -15.04 8.59 -6.15
CA MET A 94 -15.56 7.55 -5.26
C MET A 94 -15.08 7.75 -3.81
N LEU A 95 -13.84 8.13 -3.60
CA LEU A 95 -13.31 8.43 -2.26
C LEU A 95 -14.04 9.60 -1.62
N LYS A 96 -14.30 10.67 -2.37
CA LYS A 96 -15.10 11.81 -1.90
C LYS A 96 -16.53 11.40 -1.51
N GLN A 97 -17.17 10.54 -2.31
CA GLN A 97 -18.52 10.02 -1.99
C GLN A 97 -18.55 9.19 -0.70
N THR A 98 -17.45 8.55 -0.32
CA THR A 98 -17.32 7.83 0.96
C THR A 98 -16.91 8.71 2.13
N GLY A 99 -16.91 10.03 1.96
CA GLY A 99 -16.55 11.00 3.00
C GLY A 99 -15.06 11.10 3.29
N ARG A 100 -14.20 10.53 2.43
CA ARG A 100 -12.74 10.61 2.54
C ARG A 100 -12.24 11.85 1.82
N GLN A 101 -11.41 12.62 2.51
CA GLN A 101 -10.89 13.91 2.02
C GLN A 101 -9.40 13.88 1.70
N GLU A 102 -8.78 12.70 1.75
CA GLU A 102 -7.36 12.54 1.48
C GLU A 102 -7.05 12.94 0.03
N MET A 103 -5.93 13.60 -0.15
CA MET A 103 -5.40 13.96 -1.47
C MET A 103 -4.32 12.99 -1.93
N VAL A 104 -3.96 13.06 -3.21
CA VAL A 104 -2.81 12.32 -3.72
C VAL A 104 -1.54 13.00 -3.23
N VAL A 105 -0.74 12.27 -2.43
CA VAL A 105 0.52 12.77 -1.86
C VAL A 105 1.76 12.22 -2.58
N GLY A 106 1.56 11.33 -3.54
CA GLY A 106 2.60 10.72 -4.34
C GLY A 106 2.16 9.41 -4.94
N TRP A 107 3.11 8.62 -5.35
CA TRP A 107 2.89 7.35 -6.00
C TRP A 107 3.87 6.28 -5.49
N TYR A 108 3.54 5.03 -5.73
CA TYR A 108 4.41 3.90 -5.41
C TYR A 108 4.51 2.96 -6.59
N HIS A 109 5.62 2.24 -6.68
CA HIS A 109 5.77 1.12 -7.61
C HIS A 109 6.64 0.02 -6.99
N SER A 110 6.59 -1.15 -7.62
CA SER A 110 7.36 -2.31 -7.17
C SER A 110 8.54 -2.59 -8.09
N HIS A 111 9.67 -2.98 -7.49
CA HIS A 111 10.86 -3.50 -8.17
C HIS A 111 11.08 -4.96 -7.76
N PRO A 112 10.49 -5.96 -8.44
CA PRO A 112 10.60 -7.35 -8.03
C PRO A 112 12.03 -7.89 -8.13
N GLY A 113 12.76 -7.95 -7.02
CA GLY A 113 14.14 -8.47 -6.93
C GLY A 113 15.25 -7.48 -7.25
N PHE A 114 14.92 -6.22 -7.61
CA PHE A 114 15.92 -5.21 -8.05
C PHE A 114 16.36 -4.26 -6.95
N GLY A 115 15.67 -4.27 -5.80
CA GLY A 115 15.89 -3.29 -4.73
C GLY A 115 15.24 -1.93 -5.00
N CYS A 116 15.43 -0.99 -4.08
CA CYS A 116 14.77 0.32 -4.12
C CYS A 116 15.69 1.39 -4.71
N TRP A 117 15.33 1.89 -5.88
CA TRP A 117 16.00 2.97 -6.61
C TRP A 117 15.05 3.51 -7.70
N LEU A 118 15.37 4.60 -8.35
CA LEU A 118 14.56 5.18 -9.44
C LEU A 118 15.28 5.02 -10.78
N SER A 119 14.59 4.45 -11.77
CA SER A 119 15.02 4.45 -13.17
C SER A 119 14.86 5.83 -13.81
N GLY A 120 15.37 6.01 -15.02
CA GLY A 120 15.17 7.24 -15.78
C GLY A 120 13.70 7.56 -16.02
N VAL A 121 12.87 6.53 -16.26
CA VAL A 121 11.41 6.69 -16.43
C VAL A 121 10.76 7.11 -15.12
N ASP A 122 11.15 6.50 -14.00
CA ASP A 122 10.65 6.87 -12.67
C ASP A 122 10.99 8.30 -12.29
N ILE A 123 12.19 8.76 -12.65
CA ILE A 123 12.60 10.15 -12.45
C ILE A 123 11.70 11.11 -13.22
N ASN A 124 11.38 10.80 -14.49
CA ASN A 124 10.47 11.62 -15.29
C ASN A 124 9.04 11.60 -14.72
N THR A 125 8.57 10.45 -14.27
CA THR A 125 7.27 10.32 -13.60
C THR A 125 7.25 11.16 -12.32
N GLN A 126 8.27 11.04 -11.47
CA GLN A 126 8.37 11.83 -10.25
C GLN A 126 8.43 13.34 -10.54
N GLN A 127 9.14 13.73 -11.60
CA GLN A 127 9.18 15.13 -12.03
C GLN A 127 7.80 15.68 -12.36
N SER A 128 6.96 14.87 -13.01
CA SER A 128 5.57 15.22 -13.30
C SER A 128 4.72 15.38 -12.04
N PHE A 129 4.92 14.51 -11.05
CA PHE A 129 4.25 14.64 -9.76
C PHE A 129 4.73 15.86 -8.96
N GLU A 130 6.03 16.12 -8.94
CA GLU A 130 6.59 17.29 -8.26
C GLU A 130 6.24 18.62 -8.94
N ALA A 131 5.99 18.62 -10.26
CA ALA A 131 5.46 19.78 -10.96
C ALA A 131 4.04 20.16 -10.49
N LEU A 132 3.23 19.16 -10.11
CA LEU A 132 1.89 19.38 -9.52
C LEU A 132 1.98 19.77 -8.05
N ASN A 133 2.84 19.11 -7.29
CA ASN A 133 3.12 19.41 -5.88
C ASN A 133 4.57 19.08 -5.54
N PRO A 134 5.40 20.11 -5.24
CA PRO A 134 6.82 19.91 -4.93
C PRO A 134 7.10 19.00 -3.72
N ARG A 135 6.07 18.72 -2.91
CA ARG A 135 6.16 17.82 -1.76
C ARG A 135 5.79 16.36 -2.08
N ALA A 136 5.42 16.07 -3.33
CA ALA A 136 5.11 14.71 -3.76
C ALA A 136 6.29 13.76 -3.54
N VAL A 137 5.98 12.50 -3.24
CA VAL A 137 6.96 11.47 -2.90
C VAL A 137 6.76 10.25 -3.79
N ALA A 138 7.87 9.66 -4.27
CA ALA A 138 7.90 8.35 -4.88
C ALA A 138 8.31 7.30 -3.84
N VAL A 139 7.55 6.22 -3.73
CA VAL A 139 7.88 5.08 -2.88
C VAL A 139 8.16 3.86 -3.75
N VAL A 140 9.30 3.22 -3.52
CA VAL A 140 9.69 1.98 -4.20
C VAL A 140 9.71 0.85 -3.19
N LEU A 141 9.13 -0.29 -3.55
CA LEU A 141 9.14 -1.48 -2.71
C LEU A 141 9.61 -2.71 -3.50
N ASP A 142 10.35 -3.59 -2.85
CA ASP A 142 10.74 -4.87 -3.42
C ASP A 142 9.95 -6.00 -2.76
N PRO A 143 8.95 -6.58 -3.45
CA PRO A 143 8.11 -7.63 -2.88
C PRO A 143 8.84 -8.97 -2.74
N ILE A 144 9.91 -9.21 -3.49
CA ILE A 144 10.70 -10.46 -3.43
C ILE A 144 11.66 -10.42 -2.25
N GLN A 145 12.35 -9.29 -2.06
CA GLN A 145 13.29 -9.13 -0.95
C GLN A 145 12.60 -8.84 0.39
N SER A 146 11.31 -8.51 0.38
CA SER A 146 10.50 -8.27 1.58
C SER A 146 10.04 -9.60 2.18
N VAL A 147 10.93 -10.26 2.93
CA VAL A 147 10.68 -11.58 3.53
C VAL A 147 11.06 -11.60 5.02
N LYS A 148 10.51 -12.56 5.75
CA LYS A 148 10.84 -12.84 7.16
C LYS A 148 10.65 -11.61 8.09
N GLY A 149 9.57 -10.86 7.87
CA GLY A 149 9.26 -9.68 8.70
C GLY A 149 10.06 -8.43 8.37
N LYS A 150 10.96 -8.47 7.37
CA LYS A 150 11.66 -7.30 6.86
C LYS A 150 10.97 -6.80 5.61
N VAL A 151 10.66 -5.52 5.56
CA VAL A 151 10.14 -4.84 4.36
C VAL A 151 11.28 -4.06 3.72
N VAL A 152 11.52 -4.31 2.43
CA VAL A 152 12.46 -3.57 1.61
C VAL A 152 11.66 -2.51 0.86
N ILE A 153 11.73 -1.28 1.36
CA ILE A 153 10.99 -0.12 0.89
C ILE A 153 11.82 1.13 1.11
N ASP A 154 11.77 2.06 0.19
CA ASP A 154 12.40 3.37 0.32
C ASP A 154 11.52 4.45 -0.32
N ALA A 155 11.71 5.70 0.10
CA ALA A 155 10.98 6.85 -0.39
C ALA A 155 11.96 7.88 -0.94
N PHE A 156 11.59 8.50 -2.08
CA PHE A 156 12.47 9.38 -2.82
C PHE A 156 11.78 10.68 -3.23
N ARG A 157 12.59 11.71 -3.39
CA ARG A 157 12.23 12.97 -4.01
C ARG A 157 13.39 13.46 -4.87
N LEU A 158 13.11 14.21 -5.92
CA LEU A 158 14.14 14.72 -6.82
C LEU A 158 14.95 15.85 -6.17
N ILE A 159 16.18 15.97 -6.62
CA ILE A 159 17.05 17.10 -6.30
C ILE A 159 16.79 18.20 -7.33
N SER A 160 16.48 19.40 -6.87
CA SER A 160 16.24 20.51 -7.79
C SER A 160 17.51 20.84 -8.59
N PRO A 161 17.38 21.17 -9.89
CA PRO A 161 18.54 21.56 -10.70
C PRO A 161 19.33 22.73 -10.11
N GLN A 162 18.64 23.64 -9.44
CA GLN A 162 19.27 24.78 -8.75
C GLN A 162 20.18 24.33 -7.60
N THR A 163 19.70 23.39 -6.78
CA THR A 163 20.49 22.82 -5.68
C THR A 163 21.72 22.10 -6.20
N MET A 164 21.57 21.37 -7.32
CA MET A 164 22.71 20.70 -7.97
C MET A 164 23.75 21.68 -8.49
N MET A 165 23.33 22.77 -9.14
CA MET A 165 24.23 23.82 -9.68
C MET A 165 24.98 24.56 -8.58
N LEU A 166 24.35 24.77 -7.42
CA LEU A 166 24.95 25.47 -6.28
C LEU A 166 25.86 24.55 -5.44
N GLY A 167 25.96 23.26 -5.75
CA GLY A 167 26.76 22.31 -4.97
C GLY A 167 26.28 22.16 -3.52
N GLN A 168 25.04 22.56 -3.24
CA GLN A 168 24.45 22.45 -1.91
C GLN A 168 24.00 21.02 -1.66
N GLU A 169 24.07 20.58 -0.42
CA GLU A 169 23.49 19.29 -0.04
C GLU A 169 21.98 19.31 -0.29
N PRO A 170 21.41 18.26 -0.95
CA PRO A 170 20.02 18.24 -1.36
C PRO A 170 19.03 18.22 -0.19
N ARG A 171 19.49 17.93 1.00
CA ARG A 171 18.71 17.97 2.24
C ARG A 171 19.54 18.51 3.38
N GLN A 172 18.88 19.16 4.34
CA GLN A 172 19.51 19.55 5.59
C GLN A 172 19.85 18.29 6.39
N THR A 173 21.11 17.90 6.36
CA THR A 173 21.64 16.83 7.22
C THR A 173 22.02 17.46 8.55
N THR A 174 21.13 17.41 9.53
CA THR A 174 21.53 17.68 10.90
C THR A 174 21.92 16.35 11.52
N SER A 175 23.19 16.25 11.87
CA SER A 175 23.77 15.15 12.64
C SER A 175 23.73 13.73 12.05
N ASN A 176 24.58 12.94 12.52
CA ASN A 176 24.96 11.54 12.41
C ASN A 176 23.97 10.46 11.88
N LEU A 177 22.67 10.75 11.73
CA LEU A 177 21.69 9.79 11.21
C LEU A 177 21.90 9.43 9.74
N GLY A 178 22.43 10.37 8.92
CA GLY A 178 22.79 10.09 7.54
C GLY A 178 23.95 9.13 7.34
N HIS A 179 24.77 8.93 8.38
CA HIS A 179 25.92 8.03 8.37
C HIS A 179 25.56 6.60 8.79
N LEU A 180 24.40 6.38 9.42
CA LEU A 180 23.97 5.07 9.90
C LEU A 180 23.36 4.21 8.78
N HIS A 181 22.85 4.78 7.73
CA HIS A 181 22.27 4.05 6.60
C HIS A 181 23.22 4.08 5.41
N LYS A 182 23.91 2.97 5.17
CA LYS A 182 24.70 2.81 3.95
C LYS A 182 23.75 2.65 2.77
N PRO A 183 23.78 3.55 1.79
CA PRO A 183 22.94 3.43 0.61
C PRO A 183 23.31 2.16 -0.18
N SER A 184 22.33 1.57 -0.84
CA SER A 184 22.57 0.47 -1.77
C SER A 184 23.50 0.90 -2.89
N ILE A 185 24.46 0.07 -3.24
CA ILE A 185 25.38 0.31 -4.38
C ILE A 185 24.58 0.47 -5.67
N GLN A 186 23.52 -0.32 -5.86
CA GLN A 186 22.63 -0.21 -7.01
C GLN A 186 21.96 1.18 -7.07
N ALA A 187 21.43 1.67 -5.95
CA ALA A 187 20.83 2.99 -5.90
C ALA A 187 21.82 4.11 -6.24
N LEU A 188 23.08 3.99 -5.79
CA LEU A 188 24.14 4.95 -6.14
C LEU A 188 24.50 4.94 -7.64
N ILE A 189 24.54 3.77 -8.24
CA ILE A 189 24.77 3.62 -9.69
C ILE A 189 23.64 4.30 -10.47
N HIS A 190 22.39 4.14 -10.01
CA HIS A 190 21.20 4.71 -10.63
C HIS A 190 20.92 6.16 -10.24
N GLY A 191 21.87 6.86 -9.63
CA GLY A 191 21.84 8.29 -9.45
C GLY A 191 21.33 8.80 -8.11
N LEU A 192 21.23 7.93 -7.10
CA LEU A 192 20.98 8.38 -5.73
C LEU A 192 22.03 9.41 -5.29
N ASN A 193 21.59 10.47 -4.65
CA ASN A 193 22.37 11.65 -4.25
C ASN A 193 22.89 12.50 -5.43
N ARG A 194 22.58 12.14 -6.67
CA ARG A 194 22.85 12.97 -7.86
C ARG A 194 21.56 13.53 -8.45
N HIS A 195 20.56 12.71 -8.68
CA HIS A 195 19.30 13.10 -9.30
C HIS A 195 18.13 13.10 -8.30
N TYR A 196 18.20 12.26 -7.29
CA TYR A 196 17.19 12.12 -6.24
C TYR A 196 17.84 11.74 -4.91
N TYR A 197 17.12 11.89 -3.83
CA TYR A 197 17.56 11.55 -2.48
C TYR A 197 16.50 10.74 -1.73
N SER A 198 16.97 9.93 -0.78
CA SER A 198 16.10 9.11 0.06
C SER A 198 15.51 9.92 1.22
N ILE A 199 14.26 9.65 1.53
CA ILE A 199 13.50 10.24 2.63
C ILE A 199 13.24 9.16 3.68
N ALA A 200 13.40 9.50 4.95
CA ALA A 200 13.14 8.57 6.03
C ALA A 200 11.66 8.13 6.07
N ILE A 201 11.45 6.83 6.13
CA ILE A 201 10.10 6.25 6.26
C ILE A 201 9.86 5.92 7.73
N ASN A 202 8.73 6.39 8.23
CA ASN A 202 8.22 6.06 9.56
C ASN A 202 6.88 5.33 9.41
N TYR A 203 6.70 4.28 10.20
CA TYR A 203 5.45 3.54 10.24
C TYR A 203 4.61 4.06 11.39
N ARG A 204 3.42 4.56 11.07
CA ARG A 204 2.46 4.94 12.10
C ARG A 204 1.54 3.76 12.35
N LYS A 205 1.53 3.27 13.57
CA LYS A 205 0.61 2.23 14.05
C LYS A 205 -0.35 2.86 15.05
N ASN A 206 -1.62 2.53 14.96
CA ASN A 206 -2.53 2.67 16.06
C ASN A 206 -2.54 1.36 16.88
N GLU A 207 -3.14 1.37 18.05
CA GLU A 207 -3.13 0.20 18.95
C GLU A 207 -3.83 -1.04 18.32
N LEU A 208 -4.88 -0.82 17.52
CA LEU A 208 -5.57 -1.90 16.83
C LEU A 208 -4.74 -2.48 15.69
N GLU A 209 -4.06 -1.64 14.92
CA GLU A 209 -3.15 -2.07 13.85
C GLU A 209 -1.97 -2.87 14.42
N GLU A 210 -1.43 -2.45 15.56
CA GLU A 210 -0.36 -3.18 16.23
C GLU A 210 -0.83 -4.56 16.69
N LYS A 211 -2.00 -4.65 17.31
CA LYS A 211 -2.62 -5.93 17.69
C LYS A 211 -2.87 -6.83 16.48
N MET A 212 -3.34 -6.26 15.37
CA MET A 212 -3.54 -6.99 14.11
C MET A 212 -2.21 -7.54 13.57
N LEU A 213 -1.17 -6.72 13.50
CA LEU A 213 0.15 -7.12 12.99
C LEU A 213 0.78 -8.20 13.88
N LEU A 214 0.66 -8.08 15.20
CA LEU A 214 1.12 -9.10 16.15
C LEU A 214 0.38 -10.44 15.98
N ASN A 215 -0.86 -10.42 15.51
CA ASN A 215 -1.65 -11.63 15.28
C ASN A 215 -1.36 -12.30 13.93
N LEU A 216 -0.80 -11.60 12.95
CA LEU A 216 -0.46 -12.16 11.63
C LEU A 216 0.55 -13.33 11.72
N HIS A 217 1.38 -13.37 12.76
CA HIS A 217 2.41 -14.38 12.95
C HIS A 217 2.03 -15.49 13.97
N LYS A 218 0.81 -15.46 14.50
CA LYS A 218 0.39 -16.44 15.52
C LYS A 218 0.04 -17.82 14.97
N LYS A 219 -0.15 -17.96 13.65
CA LYS A 219 -0.31 -19.28 13.05
C LYS A 219 1.04 -19.98 13.01
N LYS A 220 1.18 -21.04 13.80
CA LYS A 220 2.33 -21.94 13.71
C LYS A 220 2.23 -22.74 12.42
N TRP A 221 3.38 -23.14 11.88
CA TRP A 221 3.43 -23.96 10.68
C TRP A 221 2.60 -25.26 10.84
N GLY A 222 2.62 -25.86 12.05
CA GLY A 222 1.83 -27.02 12.39
C GLY A 222 0.32 -26.82 12.39
N ASP A 223 -0.17 -25.57 12.60
CA ASP A 223 -1.62 -25.30 12.59
C ASP A 223 -2.23 -25.56 11.21
N GLY A 224 -1.41 -25.46 10.15
CA GLY A 224 -1.80 -25.84 8.80
C GLY A 224 -2.01 -27.35 8.59
N LEU A 225 -1.47 -28.17 9.46
CA LEU A 225 -1.55 -29.63 9.41
C LEU A 225 -2.56 -30.23 10.41
N LEU A 226 -3.10 -29.40 11.31
CA LEU A 226 -4.15 -29.85 12.21
C LEU A 226 -5.40 -30.19 11.41
N LEU A 227 -5.95 -31.37 11.68
CA LEU A 227 -7.22 -31.81 11.11
C LEU A 227 -8.37 -31.15 11.86
N ASP A 228 -9.37 -30.72 11.13
CA ASP A 228 -10.61 -30.23 11.72
C ASP A 228 -11.44 -31.39 12.25
N ASP A 229 -12.26 -31.16 13.29
CA ASP A 229 -13.26 -32.14 13.70
C ASP A 229 -14.23 -32.39 12.54
N PHE A 230 -14.62 -33.66 12.35
CA PHE A 230 -15.44 -34.07 11.20
C PHE A 230 -16.79 -33.33 11.15
N SER A 231 -17.39 -33.09 12.31
CA SER A 231 -18.63 -32.31 12.41
C SER A 231 -18.42 -30.85 12.05
N GLY A 232 -17.34 -30.23 12.55
CA GLY A 232 -16.98 -28.87 12.25
C GLY A 232 -16.61 -28.67 10.78
N LEU A 233 -15.95 -29.67 10.16
CA LEU A 233 -15.64 -29.64 8.73
C LEU A 233 -16.92 -29.66 7.89
N GLY A 234 -17.90 -30.50 8.27
CA GLY A 234 -19.20 -30.59 7.62
C GLY A 234 -19.92 -29.25 7.60
N THR A 235 -20.07 -28.61 8.77
CA THR A 235 -20.71 -27.29 8.91
C THR A 235 -19.99 -26.24 8.12
N SER A 236 -18.64 -26.18 8.19
CA SER A 236 -17.84 -25.21 7.45
C SER A 236 -17.91 -25.43 5.93
N ASN A 237 -18.07 -26.67 5.46
CA ASN A 237 -18.28 -26.96 4.05
C ASN A 237 -19.66 -26.50 3.58
N GLU A 238 -20.71 -26.70 4.39
CA GLU A 238 -22.06 -26.22 4.09
C GLU A 238 -22.06 -24.68 3.96
N GLU A 239 -21.51 -23.96 4.92
CA GLU A 239 -21.36 -22.49 4.88
C GLU A 239 -20.58 -22.03 3.64
N SER A 240 -19.52 -22.77 3.29
CA SER A 240 -18.70 -22.47 2.10
C SER A 240 -19.47 -22.70 0.81
N LEU A 241 -20.31 -23.72 0.73
CA LEU A 241 -21.16 -24.01 -0.44
C LEU A 241 -22.28 -22.99 -0.60
N GLU A 242 -22.89 -22.54 0.50
CA GLU A 242 -23.87 -21.46 0.48
C GLU A 242 -23.23 -20.15 -0.01
N GLY A 243 -22.03 -19.83 0.50
CA GLY A 243 -21.25 -18.68 0.04
C GLY A 243 -20.87 -18.76 -1.43
N LEU A 244 -20.54 -19.96 -1.95
CA LEU A 244 -20.27 -20.18 -3.37
C LEU A 244 -21.51 -20.00 -4.23
N ALA A 245 -22.68 -20.45 -3.77
CA ALA A 245 -23.96 -20.24 -4.47
C ALA A 245 -24.26 -18.73 -4.61
N ASP A 246 -24.06 -17.98 -3.53
CA ASP A 246 -24.22 -16.51 -3.52
C ASP A 246 -23.24 -15.81 -4.48
N LEU A 247 -21.99 -16.27 -4.50
CA LEU A 247 -20.97 -15.75 -5.42
C LEU A 247 -21.29 -16.08 -6.88
N ALA A 248 -21.84 -17.26 -7.15
CA ALA A 248 -22.28 -17.65 -8.49
C ALA A 248 -23.40 -16.76 -9.01
N LEU A 249 -24.38 -16.42 -8.16
CA LEU A 249 -25.45 -15.47 -8.50
C LEU A 249 -24.90 -14.06 -8.77
N LYS A 250 -23.94 -13.61 -7.96
CA LYS A 250 -23.26 -12.32 -8.17
C LYS A 250 -22.45 -12.31 -9.48
N TYR A 251 -21.85 -13.45 -9.82
CA TYR A 251 -21.12 -13.58 -11.08
C TYR A 251 -22.06 -13.52 -12.29
N ASP A 252 -23.18 -14.27 -12.26
CA ASP A 252 -24.18 -14.24 -13.31
C ASP A 252 -24.72 -12.80 -13.53
N LYS A 253 -25.03 -12.11 -12.43
CA LYS A 253 -25.44 -10.71 -12.49
C LYS A 253 -24.36 -9.82 -13.08
N ALA A 254 -23.09 -9.98 -12.68
CA ALA A 254 -21.99 -9.20 -13.20
C ALA A 254 -21.75 -9.42 -14.71
N VAL A 255 -21.89 -10.64 -15.18
CA VAL A 255 -21.80 -10.99 -16.61
C VAL A 255 -22.92 -10.32 -17.41
N ARG A 256 -24.15 -10.35 -16.94
CA ARG A 256 -25.29 -9.68 -17.58
C ARG A 256 -25.09 -8.16 -17.64
N GLU A 257 -24.65 -7.56 -16.54
CA GLU A 257 -24.33 -6.12 -16.51
C GLU A 257 -23.18 -5.75 -17.49
N GLU A 258 -22.22 -6.63 -17.67
CA GLU A 258 -21.10 -6.43 -18.60
C GLU A 258 -21.55 -6.55 -20.06
N GLU A 259 -22.52 -7.43 -20.37
CA GLU A 259 -23.10 -7.56 -21.71
C GLU A 259 -23.87 -6.32 -22.16
N GLU A 260 -24.48 -5.60 -21.22
CA GLU A 260 -25.20 -4.35 -21.49
C GLU A 260 -24.28 -3.16 -21.78
N VAL A 261 -22.99 -3.26 -21.43
CA VAL A 261 -22.01 -2.18 -21.62
C VAL A 261 -21.31 -2.31 -22.97
N ALA A 262 -21.18 -1.20 -23.70
CA ALA A 262 -20.44 -1.14 -24.96
C ALA A 262 -18.98 -1.61 -24.75
N VAL A 263 -18.42 -2.34 -25.72
CA VAL A 263 -17.13 -3.05 -25.63
C VAL A 263 -15.99 -2.13 -25.21
N ASP A 264 -15.94 -0.93 -25.76
CA ASP A 264 -14.95 0.12 -25.48
C ASP A 264 -15.02 0.71 -24.07
N LYS A 265 -16.12 0.47 -23.35
CA LYS A 265 -16.34 0.95 -21.97
C LYS A 265 -16.25 -0.15 -20.91
N ARG A 266 -16.14 -1.42 -21.32
CA ARG A 266 -16.15 -2.57 -20.39
C ARG A 266 -14.98 -2.54 -19.42
N GLU A 267 -13.78 -2.28 -19.92
CA GLU A 267 -12.58 -2.20 -19.07
C GLU A 267 -12.71 -1.11 -18.01
N VAL A 268 -13.24 0.04 -18.38
CA VAL A 268 -13.44 1.16 -17.45
C VAL A 268 -14.57 0.88 -16.46
N ALA A 269 -15.64 0.20 -16.89
CA ALA A 269 -16.77 -0.16 -16.03
C ALA A 269 -16.44 -1.28 -15.02
N SER A 270 -15.44 -2.10 -15.31
CA SER A 270 -14.97 -3.18 -14.40
C SER A 270 -14.03 -2.70 -13.31
N VAL A 271 -13.47 -1.50 -13.48
CA VAL A 271 -12.51 -0.95 -12.52
C VAL A 271 -13.15 -0.69 -11.15
N GLY A 272 -12.51 -1.21 -10.10
CA GLY A 272 -13.01 -1.13 -8.72
C GLY A 272 -14.12 -2.12 -8.37
N LYS A 273 -14.68 -2.86 -9.34
CA LYS A 273 -15.57 -3.97 -9.06
C LYS A 273 -14.75 -5.19 -8.61
N GLN A 274 -15.21 -5.89 -7.60
CA GLN A 274 -14.61 -7.17 -7.23
C GLN A 274 -14.84 -8.16 -8.38
N ASN A 275 -13.76 -8.80 -8.82
CA ASN A 275 -13.86 -9.84 -9.84
C ASN A 275 -14.51 -11.09 -9.23
N ALA A 276 -15.81 -11.24 -9.44
CA ALA A 276 -16.60 -12.34 -8.89
C ALA A 276 -16.07 -13.71 -9.32
N LYS A 277 -15.57 -13.84 -10.56
CA LYS A 277 -14.94 -15.07 -11.07
C LYS A 277 -13.70 -15.44 -10.25
N LYS A 278 -12.82 -14.48 -9.99
CA LYS A 278 -11.61 -14.71 -9.20
C LYS A 278 -11.95 -15.10 -7.74
N HIS A 279 -13.01 -14.53 -7.19
CA HIS A 279 -13.51 -14.90 -5.87
C HIS A 279 -14.04 -16.33 -5.82
N ILE A 280 -14.83 -16.75 -6.82
CA ILE A 280 -15.31 -18.12 -6.95
C ILE A 280 -14.12 -19.09 -7.05
N GLU A 281 -13.16 -18.80 -7.95
CA GLU A 281 -11.95 -19.62 -8.13
C GLU A 281 -11.16 -19.76 -6.82
N SER A 282 -10.96 -18.67 -6.08
CA SER A 282 -10.26 -18.69 -4.80
C SER A 282 -11.02 -19.50 -3.75
N SER A 283 -12.34 -19.35 -3.65
CA SER A 283 -13.17 -20.06 -2.69
C SER A 283 -13.25 -21.57 -2.99
N VAL A 284 -13.34 -21.93 -4.28
CA VAL A 284 -13.28 -23.33 -4.72
C VAL A 284 -11.92 -23.95 -4.38
N GLN A 285 -10.83 -23.24 -4.65
CA GLN A 285 -9.47 -23.71 -4.36
C GLN A 285 -9.25 -23.90 -2.85
N GLU A 286 -9.76 -23.00 -2.04
CA GLU A 286 -9.68 -23.10 -0.58
C GLU A 286 -10.49 -24.30 -0.06
N LEU A 287 -11.73 -24.46 -0.54
CA LEU A 287 -12.58 -25.59 -0.19
C LEU A 287 -11.95 -26.93 -0.58
N MET A 288 -11.42 -27.03 -1.81
CA MET A 288 -10.73 -28.22 -2.28
C MET A 288 -9.48 -28.51 -1.44
N SER A 289 -8.65 -27.52 -1.17
CA SER A 289 -7.43 -27.68 -0.38
C SER A 289 -7.73 -28.16 1.04
N ARG A 290 -8.79 -27.64 1.67
CA ARG A 290 -9.23 -28.06 3.00
C ARG A 290 -9.69 -29.50 3.00
N ASN A 291 -10.51 -29.90 2.04
CA ASN A 291 -11.01 -31.27 1.94
C ASN A 291 -9.91 -32.29 1.60
N ILE A 292 -8.99 -31.95 0.68
CA ILE A 292 -7.84 -32.80 0.36
C ILE A 292 -6.96 -33.01 1.60
N LYS A 293 -6.66 -31.92 2.33
CA LYS A 293 -5.90 -32.01 3.59
C LYS A 293 -6.54 -32.94 4.58
N GLN A 294 -7.86 -32.85 4.76
CA GLN A 294 -8.61 -33.70 5.69
C GLN A 294 -8.59 -35.16 5.22
N CYS A 295 -8.84 -35.44 3.93
CA CYS A 295 -8.77 -36.78 3.38
C CYS A 295 -7.38 -37.40 3.52
N LEU A 296 -6.32 -36.66 3.23
CA LEU A 296 -4.93 -37.13 3.38
C LEU A 296 -4.61 -37.42 4.86
N GLY A 297 -5.04 -36.53 5.75
CA GLY A 297 -4.83 -36.73 7.19
C GLY A 297 -5.50 -37.98 7.72
N THR A 298 -6.77 -38.23 7.37
CA THR A 298 -7.51 -39.44 7.78
C THR A 298 -6.99 -40.72 7.12
N MET A 299 -6.19 -40.65 6.07
CA MET A 299 -5.52 -41.80 5.47
C MET A 299 -4.20 -42.15 6.16
N LEU A 300 -3.60 -41.18 6.87
CA LEU A 300 -2.32 -41.34 7.54
C LEU A 300 -2.46 -41.73 9.03
N ASP A 301 -3.64 -41.50 9.62
CA ASP A 301 -4.04 -41.98 10.96
C ASP A 301 -4.52 -43.42 10.88
#